data_66a644e8556f43ba44a2f7154d5d6f3e
#
_entry.id   66a644e8556f43ba44a2f7154d5d6f3e
#
_cell.length_a   1.000
_cell.length_b   1.000
_cell.length_c   1.000
_cell.angle_alpha   90.00
_cell.angle_beta   90.00
_cell.angle_gamma   90.00
#
_symmetry.space_group_name_H-M   'P 1'
#
loop_
_entity.id
_entity.type
_entity.pdbx_description
1 polymer ?
#
loop_
_entity_poly.entity_id
_entity_poly.type
_entity_poly.pdbx_seq_one_letter_code
_entity_poly.pdbx_strand_id
1 'polypeptide(L)'
;MAGGNFELVALGNPLLDMQIRNGEAMLEKYGLKPNDAVLADEKQLAIYQDLVDNYDVTYVAGGAAQNAARCAQYVLPANSTAYLGCVGKDDLAKQLQAANDKEGLKSIYQFSDDQPTGSCAVVITGHNRSLCTNLGAAEKFNKSHLDTAEAQKAIKNAQTFYLGGFFLTHGVESALVLAEEAKTRDVSLTMNLSAPFIPQFFTAQVDQVVPYADVIFGNETEAAAWAEAHKLESKDLKTIAQAIADFDAVTAKAQARVVVITQGSQPTIVAKRGETQQYVHETPKINPADIVDTNGAGDAFAGGVLGALVLGKTVDEAIEVGHKLGGMCIGQVGPILKFPKENVL
;
A
#
# COMPACT_ATOMS: atom_id res chain seq x y z
N MET A 1 -16.38 -19.33 -16.93
CA MET A 1 -15.24 -18.94 -16.09
C MET A 1 -15.69 -19.14 -14.64
N ALA A 2 -15.05 -20.03 -13.90
CA ALA A 2 -15.36 -20.26 -12.50
C ALA A 2 -15.14 -18.95 -11.74
N GLY A 3 -16.18 -18.47 -11.05
CA GLY A 3 -16.09 -17.25 -10.25
C GLY A 3 -15.05 -17.46 -9.15
N GLY A 4 -13.96 -16.74 -9.19
CA GLY A 4 -12.90 -16.81 -8.20
C GLY A 4 -13.46 -16.54 -6.80
N ASN A 5 -13.01 -17.33 -5.86
CA ASN A 5 -13.27 -17.09 -4.44
C ASN A 5 -12.14 -16.18 -3.96
N PHE A 6 -12.38 -14.87 -3.94
CA PHE A 6 -11.35 -13.93 -3.52
C PHE A 6 -11.17 -14.00 -2.00
N GLU A 7 -9.99 -14.39 -1.56
CA GLU A 7 -9.63 -14.48 -0.15
C GLU A 7 -9.14 -13.14 0.40
N LEU A 8 -8.56 -12.30 -0.48
CA LEU A 8 -8.09 -10.96 -0.16
C LEU A 8 -8.79 -9.93 -1.06
N VAL A 9 -9.35 -8.90 -0.47
CA VAL A 9 -9.86 -7.72 -1.17
C VAL A 9 -9.12 -6.48 -0.69
N ALA A 10 -8.48 -5.77 -1.61
CA ALA A 10 -7.76 -4.55 -1.32
C ALA A 10 -8.49 -3.32 -1.88
N LEU A 11 -8.39 -2.19 -1.18
CA LEU A 11 -8.97 -0.91 -1.56
C LEU A 11 -7.91 0.19 -1.51
N GLY A 12 -7.82 0.99 -2.56
CA GLY A 12 -6.86 2.09 -2.63
C GLY A 12 -6.92 2.88 -3.92
N ASN A 13 -5.89 3.68 -4.17
CA ASN A 13 -5.77 4.55 -5.33
C ASN A 13 -4.98 3.84 -6.44
N PRO A 14 -5.62 3.40 -7.54
CA PRO A 14 -4.90 2.88 -8.69
C PRO A 14 -4.22 4.04 -9.43
N LEU A 15 -2.91 3.94 -9.61
CA LEU A 15 -2.08 4.97 -10.23
C LEU A 15 -1.18 4.37 -11.30
N LEU A 16 -0.89 5.14 -12.37
CA LEU A 16 0.19 4.80 -13.28
C LEU A 16 1.41 5.65 -12.94
N ASP A 17 2.52 4.99 -12.61
CA ASP A 17 3.79 5.66 -12.32
C ASP A 17 4.47 6.05 -13.63
N MET A 18 4.83 7.32 -13.75
CA MET A 18 5.58 7.92 -14.84
C MET A 18 7.02 8.15 -14.34
N GLN A 19 7.92 7.22 -14.61
CA GLN A 19 9.26 7.21 -14.05
C GLN A 19 10.27 7.84 -14.99
N ILE A 20 11.10 8.73 -14.45
CA ILE A 20 12.28 9.28 -15.13
C ILE A 20 13.52 9.09 -14.28
N ARG A 21 14.70 9.07 -14.92
CA ARG A 21 16.02 9.05 -14.26
C ARG A 21 16.76 10.36 -14.51
N ASN A 22 17.70 10.68 -13.59
CA ASN A 22 18.52 11.90 -13.64
C ASN A 22 17.67 13.18 -13.68
N GLY A 23 16.62 13.20 -12.84
CA GLY A 23 15.61 14.25 -12.83
C GLY A 23 15.89 15.39 -11.84
N GLU A 24 17.16 15.70 -11.51
CA GLU A 24 17.53 16.74 -10.53
C GLU A 24 16.88 18.10 -10.86
N ALA A 25 16.87 18.46 -12.15
CA ALA A 25 16.23 19.70 -12.61
C ALA A 25 14.70 19.73 -12.36
N MET A 26 14.05 18.56 -12.38
CA MET A 26 12.62 18.45 -12.08
C MET A 26 12.35 18.64 -10.59
N LEU A 27 13.23 18.11 -9.71
CA LEU A 27 13.09 18.35 -8.27
C LEU A 27 13.13 19.85 -7.96
N GLU A 28 14.13 20.56 -8.51
CA GLU A 28 14.28 22.01 -8.30
C GLU A 28 13.08 22.78 -8.87
N LYS A 29 12.70 22.49 -10.12
CA LYS A 29 11.60 23.19 -10.83
C LYS A 29 10.25 23.07 -10.11
N TYR A 30 9.95 21.88 -9.56
CA TYR A 30 8.66 21.61 -8.91
C TYR A 30 8.72 21.60 -7.38
N GLY A 31 9.86 21.99 -6.78
CA GLY A 31 10.03 22.08 -5.33
C GLY A 31 9.93 20.76 -4.60
N LEU A 32 10.29 19.66 -5.26
CA LEU A 32 10.28 18.32 -4.68
C LEU A 32 11.57 18.06 -3.90
N LYS A 33 11.45 17.33 -2.80
CA LYS A 33 12.61 16.86 -2.02
C LYS A 33 12.96 15.42 -2.38
N PRO A 34 14.24 15.04 -2.28
CA PRO A 34 14.63 13.63 -2.39
C PRO A 34 13.89 12.75 -1.36
N ASN A 35 13.42 11.58 -1.79
CA ASN A 35 12.68 10.62 -0.98
C ASN A 35 11.37 11.16 -0.35
N ASP A 36 10.73 12.11 -1.01
CA ASP A 36 9.47 12.68 -0.56
C ASP A 36 8.30 12.15 -1.40
N ALA A 37 7.12 12.09 -0.80
CA ALA A 37 5.87 11.75 -1.47
C ALA A 37 4.84 12.82 -1.19
N VAL A 38 4.39 13.51 -2.24
CA VAL A 38 3.44 14.63 -2.14
C VAL A 38 2.25 14.41 -3.06
N LEU A 39 1.11 14.98 -2.67
CA LEU A 39 -0.01 15.22 -3.58
C LEU A 39 0.28 16.48 -4.39
N ALA A 40 0.13 16.39 -5.71
CA ALA A 40 0.41 17.50 -6.62
C ALA A 40 -0.52 18.68 -6.35
N ASP A 41 0.04 19.84 -6.12
CA ASP A 41 -0.68 21.11 -6.15
C ASP A 41 -0.89 21.59 -7.61
N GLU A 42 -1.65 22.68 -7.79
CA GLU A 42 -1.95 23.22 -9.12
C GLU A 42 -0.69 23.56 -9.94
N LYS A 43 0.41 23.98 -9.29
CA LYS A 43 1.67 24.31 -9.97
C LYS A 43 2.42 23.05 -10.40
N GLN A 44 2.31 22.01 -9.59
CA GLN A 44 2.97 20.73 -9.83
C GLN A 44 2.27 19.89 -10.90
N LEU A 45 0.99 20.17 -11.24
CA LEU A 45 0.28 19.45 -12.30
C LEU A 45 0.98 19.52 -13.68
N ALA A 46 1.77 20.56 -13.93
CA ALA A 46 2.53 20.67 -15.15
C ALA A 46 3.69 19.66 -15.27
N ILE A 47 4.08 18.99 -14.17
CA ILE A 47 5.19 18.01 -14.14
C ILE A 47 4.95 16.87 -15.13
N TYR A 48 3.70 16.39 -15.24
CA TYR A 48 3.39 15.23 -16.09
C TYR A 48 3.66 15.48 -17.56
N GLN A 49 3.29 16.67 -18.07
CA GLN A 49 3.59 17.07 -19.44
C GLN A 49 5.09 17.28 -19.64
N ASP A 50 5.75 17.93 -18.68
CA ASP A 50 7.20 18.16 -18.73
C ASP A 50 7.99 16.84 -18.78
N LEU A 51 7.55 15.81 -18.05
CA LEU A 51 8.17 14.49 -18.11
C LEU A 51 8.09 13.92 -19.54
N VAL A 52 6.90 13.97 -20.15
CA VAL A 52 6.67 13.42 -21.51
C VAL A 52 7.46 14.20 -22.56
N ASP A 53 7.53 15.52 -22.42
CA ASP A 53 8.18 16.38 -23.43
C ASP A 53 9.72 16.34 -23.37
N ASN A 54 10.30 16.09 -22.19
CA ASN A 54 11.74 16.31 -21.97
C ASN A 54 12.51 15.05 -21.54
N TYR A 55 11.85 13.94 -21.24
CA TYR A 55 12.48 12.73 -20.73
C TYR A 55 11.96 11.46 -21.41
N ASP A 56 12.75 10.40 -21.35
CA ASP A 56 12.30 9.05 -21.69
C ASP A 56 11.53 8.45 -20.51
N VAL A 57 10.19 8.48 -20.61
CA VAL A 57 9.29 8.08 -19.54
C VAL A 57 9.04 6.59 -19.57
N THR A 58 9.33 5.90 -18.48
CA THR A 58 8.92 4.51 -18.26
C THR A 58 7.60 4.47 -17.48
N TYR A 59 6.58 3.83 -18.07
CA TYR A 59 5.28 3.66 -17.43
C TYR A 59 5.22 2.35 -16.67
N VAL A 60 4.87 2.40 -15.39
CA VAL A 60 4.78 1.22 -14.51
C VAL A 60 3.45 1.27 -13.77
N ALA A 61 2.77 0.13 -13.67
CA ALA A 61 1.59 0.03 -12.83
C ALA A 61 1.97 0.27 -11.37
N GLY A 62 1.33 1.24 -10.74
CA GLY A 62 1.63 1.74 -9.41
C GLY A 62 0.39 1.84 -8.52
N GLY A 63 0.49 2.70 -7.50
CA GLY A 63 -0.48 2.79 -6.42
C GLY A 63 -0.17 1.80 -5.30
N ALA A 64 0.26 2.30 -4.13
CA ALA A 64 0.81 1.48 -3.04
C ALA A 64 -0.09 0.28 -2.67
N ALA A 65 -1.40 0.49 -2.50
CA ALA A 65 -2.31 -0.60 -2.17
C ALA A 65 -2.47 -1.61 -3.31
N GLN A 66 -2.41 -1.16 -4.58
CA GLN A 66 -2.44 -2.05 -5.74
C GLN A 66 -1.17 -2.87 -5.85
N ASN A 67 -0.01 -2.27 -5.57
CA ASN A 67 1.28 -2.97 -5.53
C ASN A 67 1.26 -4.06 -4.45
N ALA A 68 0.81 -3.73 -3.24
CA ALA A 68 0.68 -4.71 -2.16
C ALA A 68 -0.29 -5.85 -2.54
N ALA A 69 -1.41 -5.55 -3.20
CA ALA A 69 -2.36 -6.56 -3.68
C ALA A 69 -1.75 -7.48 -4.74
N ARG A 70 -0.95 -6.95 -5.70
CA ARG A 70 -0.20 -7.73 -6.68
C ARG A 70 0.84 -8.63 -6.01
N CYS A 71 1.56 -8.09 -5.02
CA CYS A 71 2.54 -8.86 -4.25
C CYS A 71 1.88 -9.95 -3.40
N ALA A 72 0.72 -9.70 -2.80
CA ALA A 72 -0.06 -10.75 -2.13
C ALA A 72 -0.53 -11.82 -3.12
N GLN A 73 -1.00 -11.43 -4.32
CA GLN A 73 -1.36 -12.36 -5.39
C GLN A 73 -0.17 -13.20 -5.87
N TYR A 74 1.06 -12.69 -5.75
CA TYR A 74 2.27 -13.47 -6.02
C TYR A 74 2.43 -14.66 -5.08
N VAL A 75 2.07 -14.49 -3.81
CA VAL A 75 2.13 -15.54 -2.77
C VAL A 75 0.94 -16.49 -2.86
N LEU A 76 -0.24 -15.95 -3.14
CA LEU A 76 -1.51 -16.66 -3.14
C LEU A 76 -1.74 -17.51 -4.42
N PRO A 77 -2.63 -18.50 -4.36
CA PRO A 77 -3.13 -19.17 -5.55
C PRO A 77 -3.68 -18.19 -6.59
N ALA A 78 -3.68 -18.57 -7.85
CA ALA A 78 -4.16 -17.70 -8.93
C ALA A 78 -5.62 -17.22 -8.69
N ASN A 79 -5.86 -15.93 -8.92
CA ASN A 79 -7.19 -15.31 -8.77
C ASN A 79 -7.76 -15.32 -7.34
N SER A 80 -6.92 -15.29 -6.32
CA SER A 80 -7.34 -15.19 -4.91
C SER A 80 -7.47 -13.75 -4.42
N THR A 81 -7.00 -12.76 -5.18
CA THR A 81 -6.98 -11.36 -4.78
C THR A 81 -7.80 -10.50 -5.72
N ALA A 82 -8.65 -9.62 -5.16
CA ALA A 82 -9.34 -8.56 -5.89
C ALA A 82 -8.92 -7.19 -5.39
N TYR A 83 -8.95 -6.21 -6.29
CA TYR A 83 -8.59 -4.83 -5.99
C TYR A 83 -9.71 -3.86 -6.39
N LEU A 84 -10.11 -3.02 -5.46
CA LEU A 84 -11.13 -1.98 -5.59
C LEU A 84 -10.43 -0.61 -5.72
N GLY A 85 -10.89 0.20 -6.64
CA GLY A 85 -10.39 1.57 -6.85
C GLY A 85 -11.15 2.25 -7.97
N CYS A 86 -10.82 3.52 -8.26
CA CYS A 86 -11.45 4.25 -9.36
C CYS A 86 -10.41 4.70 -10.38
N VAL A 87 -10.72 4.53 -11.67
CA VAL A 87 -9.88 4.90 -12.81
C VAL A 87 -10.69 5.71 -13.82
N GLY A 88 -10.03 6.41 -14.74
CA GLY A 88 -10.67 7.04 -15.88
C GLY A 88 -11.04 6.06 -16.97
N LYS A 89 -11.74 6.53 -17.99
CA LYS A 89 -12.05 5.76 -19.21
C LYS A 89 -10.98 6.00 -20.30
N ASP A 90 -9.73 5.73 -19.97
CA ASP A 90 -8.56 6.07 -20.80
C ASP A 90 -7.60 4.88 -20.99
N ASP A 91 -6.51 5.13 -21.72
CA ASP A 91 -5.52 4.10 -22.00
C ASP A 91 -4.65 3.78 -20.78
N LEU A 92 -4.52 4.70 -19.81
CA LEU A 92 -3.82 4.46 -18.54
C LEU A 92 -4.55 3.41 -17.72
N ALA A 93 -5.89 3.49 -17.64
CA ALA A 93 -6.72 2.46 -17.00
C ALA A 93 -6.54 1.07 -17.64
N LYS A 94 -6.47 1.01 -18.98
CA LYS A 94 -6.24 -0.25 -19.68
C LYS A 94 -4.86 -0.84 -19.37
N GLN A 95 -3.82 -0.01 -19.27
CA GLN A 95 -2.47 -0.44 -18.89
C GLN A 95 -2.45 -1.02 -17.49
N LEU A 96 -3.10 -0.33 -16.52
CA LEU A 96 -3.21 -0.82 -15.14
C LEU A 96 -3.94 -2.17 -15.07
N GLN A 97 -5.07 -2.27 -15.78
CA GLN A 97 -5.83 -3.52 -15.82
C GLN A 97 -5.04 -4.65 -16.44
N ALA A 98 -4.35 -4.41 -17.54
CA ALA A 98 -3.51 -5.41 -18.20
C ALA A 98 -2.35 -5.89 -17.32
N ALA A 99 -1.74 -4.99 -16.55
CA ALA A 99 -0.71 -5.35 -15.59
C ALA A 99 -1.25 -6.25 -14.46
N ASN A 100 -2.41 -5.92 -13.92
CA ASN A 100 -3.08 -6.72 -12.89
C ASN A 100 -3.48 -8.10 -13.42
N ASP A 101 -4.11 -8.15 -14.61
CA ASP A 101 -4.54 -9.40 -15.25
C ASP A 101 -3.35 -10.34 -15.50
N LYS A 102 -2.21 -9.79 -15.94
CA LYS A 102 -0.97 -10.55 -16.16
C LYS A 102 -0.46 -11.23 -14.89
N GLU A 103 -0.64 -10.58 -13.75
CA GLU A 103 -0.20 -11.09 -12.45
C GLU A 103 -1.31 -11.88 -11.70
N GLY A 104 -2.51 -11.97 -12.29
CA GLY A 104 -3.65 -12.71 -11.74
C GLY A 104 -4.42 -11.95 -10.65
N LEU A 105 -4.23 -10.63 -10.55
CA LEU A 105 -5.02 -9.77 -9.67
C LEU A 105 -6.29 -9.32 -10.39
N LYS A 106 -7.45 -9.55 -9.78
CA LYS A 106 -8.73 -9.12 -10.33
C LYS A 106 -8.98 -7.64 -10.03
N SER A 107 -9.04 -6.81 -11.07
CA SER A 107 -9.47 -5.41 -10.96
C SER A 107 -10.99 -5.31 -10.94
N ILE A 108 -11.56 -4.68 -9.90
CA ILE A 108 -12.97 -4.30 -9.79
C ILE A 108 -13.02 -2.78 -9.71
N TYR A 109 -12.73 -2.14 -10.84
CA TYR A 109 -12.65 -0.69 -10.91
C TYR A 109 -14.01 -0.03 -11.09
N GLN A 110 -14.21 1.07 -10.34
CA GLN A 110 -15.15 2.11 -10.72
C GLN A 110 -14.53 2.92 -11.86
N PHE A 111 -15.34 3.37 -12.82
CA PHE A 111 -14.89 4.24 -13.91
C PHE A 111 -15.45 5.65 -13.74
N SER A 112 -14.58 6.64 -13.76
CA SER A 112 -14.96 8.06 -13.82
C SER A 112 -15.20 8.49 -15.26
N ASP A 113 -16.21 9.33 -15.47
CA ASP A 113 -16.53 9.91 -16.78
C ASP A 113 -15.81 11.25 -17.02
N ASP A 114 -15.39 11.92 -15.96
CA ASP A 114 -14.94 13.30 -15.95
C ASP A 114 -13.49 13.51 -15.50
N GLN A 115 -12.83 12.45 -15.01
CA GLN A 115 -11.44 12.53 -14.55
C GLN A 115 -10.58 11.47 -15.24
N PRO A 116 -9.34 11.81 -15.61
CA PRO A 116 -8.38 10.83 -16.11
C PRO A 116 -7.93 9.89 -15.00
N THR A 117 -7.42 8.72 -15.37
CA THR A 117 -6.75 7.81 -14.44
C THR A 117 -5.64 8.53 -13.69
N GLY A 118 -5.56 8.30 -12.39
CA GLY A 118 -4.52 8.88 -11.56
C GLY A 118 -3.12 8.46 -12.00
N SER A 119 -2.16 9.37 -11.83
CA SER A 119 -0.76 9.14 -12.19
C SER A 119 0.19 9.69 -11.13
N CYS A 120 1.37 9.10 -11.05
CA CYS A 120 2.44 9.54 -10.16
C CYS A 120 3.68 9.86 -10.98
N ALA A 121 4.17 11.09 -10.90
CA ALA A 121 5.48 11.46 -11.43
C ALA A 121 6.55 10.93 -10.47
N VAL A 122 7.36 9.99 -10.93
CA VAL A 122 8.43 9.33 -10.15
C VAL A 122 9.78 9.84 -10.65
N VAL A 123 10.37 10.77 -9.91
CA VAL A 123 11.65 11.38 -10.25
C VAL A 123 12.78 10.66 -9.52
N ILE A 124 13.61 9.94 -10.28
CA ILE A 124 14.71 9.14 -9.76
C ILE A 124 16.02 9.94 -9.84
N THR A 125 16.66 10.15 -8.69
CA THR A 125 17.95 10.83 -8.57
C THR A 125 18.90 9.96 -7.74
N GLY A 126 19.89 9.34 -8.40
CA GLY A 126 20.72 8.31 -7.76
C GLY A 126 19.87 7.15 -7.23
N HIS A 127 19.89 6.94 -5.92
CA HIS A 127 19.05 5.92 -5.23
C HIS A 127 17.77 6.51 -4.61
N ASN A 128 17.54 7.81 -4.76
CA ASN A 128 16.36 8.49 -4.18
C ASN A 128 15.19 8.48 -5.16
N ARG A 129 13.96 8.48 -4.60
CA ARG A 129 12.69 8.53 -5.31
C ARG A 129 11.86 9.69 -4.76
N SER A 130 11.49 10.60 -5.63
CA SER A 130 10.53 11.66 -5.27
C SER A 130 9.25 11.45 -6.05
N LEU A 131 8.15 11.43 -5.33
CA LEU A 131 6.83 11.07 -5.82
C LEU A 131 5.93 12.31 -5.78
N CYS A 132 5.40 12.70 -6.94
CA CYS A 132 4.40 13.75 -7.04
C CYS A 132 3.15 13.15 -7.68
N THR A 133 2.06 13.04 -6.92
CA THR A 133 0.87 12.26 -7.29
C THR A 133 -0.31 13.15 -7.61
N ASN A 134 -0.89 12.95 -8.81
CA ASN A 134 -2.22 13.42 -9.16
C ASN A 134 -3.20 12.24 -9.07
N LEU A 135 -4.11 12.30 -8.13
CA LEU A 135 -5.07 11.20 -7.90
C LEU A 135 -6.11 11.07 -9.01
N GLY A 136 -6.46 12.16 -9.70
CA GLY A 136 -7.42 12.13 -10.80
C GLY A 136 -8.69 11.37 -10.45
N ALA A 137 -9.03 10.36 -11.25
CA ALA A 137 -10.22 9.53 -11.02
C ALA A 137 -10.18 8.76 -9.68
N ALA A 138 -9.01 8.50 -9.10
CA ALA A 138 -8.94 7.77 -7.84
C ALA A 138 -9.71 8.48 -6.71
N GLU A 139 -9.71 9.82 -6.69
CA GLU A 139 -10.49 10.61 -5.72
C GLU A 139 -12.01 10.51 -5.90
N LYS A 140 -12.47 9.99 -7.03
CA LYS A 140 -13.90 9.87 -7.35
C LYS A 140 -14.49 8.52 -6.92
N PHE A 141 -13.71 7.69 -6.23
CA PHE A 141 -14.24 6.43 -5.71
C PHE A 141 -15.41 6.71 -4.78
N ASN A 142 -16.55 6.11 -5.10
CA ASN A 142 -17.79 6.28 -4.34
C ASN A 142 -18.18 4.97 -3.66
N LYS A 143 -18.64 5.04 -2.42
CA LYS A 143 -19.06 3.88 -1.65
C LYS A 143 -20.15 3.05 -2.33
N SER A 144 -20.98 3.66 -3.19
CA SER A 144 -22.00 2.94 -3.96
C SER A 144 -21.40 1.91 -4.93
N HIS A 145 -20.11 2.06 -5.32
CA HIS A 145 -19.43 1.03 -6.10
C HIS A 145 -19.29 -0.29 -5.33
N LEU A 146 -19.19 -0.23 -4.01
CA LEU A 146 -19.15 -1.41 -3.15
C LEU A 146 -20.47 -2.22 -3.20
N ASP A 147 -21.60 -1.59 -3.62
CA ASP A 147 -22.90 -2.24 -3.73
C ASP A 147 -23.08 -2.95 -5.08
N THR A 148 -22.16 -2.79 -6.03
CA THR A 148 -22.22 -3.50 -7.32
C THR A 148 -22.14 -5.01 -7.11
N ALA A 149 -22.78 -5.78 -7.99
CA ALA A 149 -22.80 -7.25 -7.86
C ALA A 149 -21.40 -7.88 -7.83
N GLU A 150 -20.46 -7.33 -8.59
CA GLU A 150 -19.08 -7.81 -8.65
C GLU A 150 -18.33 -7.50 -7.34
N ALA A 151 -18.41 -6.26 -6.85
CA ALA A 151 -17.80 -5.86 -5.58
C ALA A 151 -18.39 -6.64 -4.40
N GLN A 152 -19.71 -6.74 -4.31
CA GLN A 152 -20.41 -7.50 -3.26
C GLN A 152 -20.00 -8.98 -3.25
N LYS A 153 -19.83 -9.58 -4.44
CA LYS A 153 -19.35 -10.96 -4.52
C LYS A 153 -17.94 -11.10 -3.95
N ALA A 154 -17.03 -10.17 -4.28
CA ALA A 154 -15.67 -10.19 -3.75
C ALA A 154 -15.68 -9.96 -2.23
N ILE A 155 -16.39 -8.93 -1.76
CA ILE A 155 -16.45 -8.55 -0.34
C ILE A 155 -17.01 -9.70 0.51
N LYS A 156 -18.09 -10.35 0.10
CA LYS A 156 -18.72 -11.44 0.87
C LYS A 156 -17.87 -12.69 0.99
N ASN A 157 -16.95 -12.91 0.07
CA ASN A 157 -16.06 -14.08 0.09
C ASN A 157 -14.70 -13.80 0.75
N ALA A 158 -14.30 -12.54 0.88
CA ALA A 158 -13.02 -12.16 1.45
C ALA A 158 -12.84 -12.67 2.89
N GLN A 159 -11.64 -13.16 3.19
CA GLN A 159 -11.18 -13.49 4.55
C GLN A 159 -10.34 -12.36 5.12
N THR A 160 -9.82 -11.50 4.25
CA THR A 160 -8.97 -10.37 4.63
C THR A 160 -9.30 -9.17 3.74
N PHE A 161 -9.43 -8.00 4.36
CA PHE A 161 -9.44 -6.71 3.67
C PHE A 161 -8.11 -5.99 3.89
N TYR A 162 -7.63 -5.30 2.86
CA TYR A 162 -6.46 -4.44 2.95
C TYR A 162 -6.77 -3.01 2.49
N LEU A 163 -6.47 -2.04 3.33
CA LEU A 163 -6.68 -0.62 3.08
C LEU A 163 -5.34 0.11 2.94
N GLY A 164 -5.13 0.80 1.85
CA GLY A 164 -4.01 1.74 1.72
C GLY A 164 -4.33 3.06 2.44
N GLY A 165 -3.41 3.56 3.30
CA GLY A 165 -3.61 4.80 4.04
C GLY A 165 -3.82 6.03 3.15
N PHE A 166 -3.18 6.07 1.98
CA PHE A 166 -3.42 7.14 0.99
C PHE A 166 -4.90 7.28 0.57
N PHE A 167 -5.67 6.19 0.63
CA PHE A 167 -7.09 6.23 0.30
C PHE A 167 -7.91 7.01 1.32
N LEU A 168 -7.45 7.10 2.56
CA LEU A 168 -8.15 7.80 3.64
C LEU A 168 -8.18 9.31 3.46
N THR A 169 -7.38 9.88 2.55
CA THR A 169 -7.43 11.31 2.24
C THR A 169 -8.79 11.77 1.69
N HIS A 170 -9.53 10.86 1.07
CA HIS A 170 -10.83 11.17 0.43
C HIS A 170 -11.91 10.08 0.61
N GLY A 171 -11.51 8.82 0.91
CA GLY A 171 -12.38 7.65 0.84
C GLY A 171 -12.74 7.00 2.18
N VAL A 172 -12.63 7.72 3.30
CA VAL A 172 -12.86 7.14 4.64
C VAL A 172 -14.22 6.46 4.79
N GLU A 173 -15.28 7.02 4.18
CA GLU A 173 -16.60 6.39 4.24
C GLU A 173 -16.62 5.00 3.60
N SER A 174 -15.95 4.84 2.46
CA SER A 174 -15.82 3.55 1.77
C SER A 174 -14.95 2.57 2.56
N ALA A 175 -13.86 3.06 3.17
CA ALA A 175 -13.01 2.27 4.04
C ALA A 175 -13.79 1.73 5.25
N LEU A 176 -14.64 2.56 5.86
CA LEU A 176 -15.48 2.16 6.98
C LEU A 176 -16.54 1.11 6.62
N VAL A 177 -17.04 1.08 5.37
CA VAL A 177 -17.92 0.00 4.91
C VAL A 177 -17.21 -1.35 4.99
N LEU A 178 -15.96 -1.43 4.50
CA LEU A 178 -15.16 -2.67 4.59
C LEU A 178 -14.77 -2.98 6.04
N ALA A 179 -14.50 -1.98 6.85
CA ALA A 179 -14.18 -2.14 8.26
C ALA A 179 -15.36 -2.73 9.07
N GLU A 180 -16.57 -2.23 8.86
CA GLU A 180 -17.77 -2.77 9.50
C GLU A 180 -18.11 -4.18 8.96
N GLU A 181 -17.90 -4.45 7.68
CA GLU A 181 -18.05 -5.79 7.11
C GLU A 181 -17.06 -6.77 7.75
N ALA A 182 -15.79 -6.36 7.90
CA ALA A 182 -14.77 -7.17 8.57
C ALA A 182 -15.14 -7.50 10.02
N LYS A 183 -15.62 -6.50 10.76
CA LYS A 183 -16.10 -6.67 12.13
C LYS A 183 -17.30 -7.61 12.21
N THR A 184 -18.30 -7.41 11.34
CA THR A 184 -19.56 -8.18 11.36
C THR A 184 -19.31 -9.65 11.04
N ARG A 185 -18.39 -9.95 10.12
CA ARG A 185 -18.06 -11.30 9.68
C ARG A 185 -16.93 -11.95 10.47
N ASP A 186 -16.31 -11.21 11.38
CA ASP A 186 -15.13 -11.66 12.13
C ASP A 186 -13.96 -12.08 11.21
N VAL A 187 -13.75 -11.32 10.12
CA VAL A 187 -12.62 -11.48 9.18
C VAL A 187 -11.60 -10.37 9.37
N SER A 188 -10.39 -10.56 8.86
CA SER A 188 -9.29 -9.63 9.11
C SER A 188 -9.45 -8.31 8.34
N LEU A 189 -9.22 -7.19 9.01
CA LEU A 189 -8.94 -5.89 8.41
C LEU A 189 -7.48 -5.55 8.60
N THR A 190 -6.81 -5.20 7.53
CA THR A 190 -5.41 -4.78 7.54
C THR A 190 -5.25 -3.42 6.88
N MET A 191 -4.29 -2.62 7.32
CA MET A 191 -4.04 -1.31 6.73
C MET A 191 -2.56 -0.93 6.74
N ASN A 192 -2.21 0.05 5.92
CA ASN A 192 -0.89 0.66 5.89
C ASN A 192 -1.00 2.16 6.20
N LEU A 193 -0.09 2.71 7.00
CA LEU A 193 -0.02 4.15 7.27
C LEU A 193 0.43 4.95 6.04
N SER A 194 1.17 4.33 5.12
CA SER A 194 1.48 4.74 3.75
C SER A 194 2.46 5.89 3.58
N ALA A 195 2.32 6.98 4.32
CA ALA A 195 3.25 8.11 4.29
C ALA A 195 3.12 8.95 5.58
N PRO A 196 4.18 9.67 6.00
CA PRO A 196 4.15 10.49 7.22
C PRO A 196 3.03 11.53 7.23
N PHE A 197 2.71 12.14 6.08
CA PHE A 197 1.67 13.17 6.00
C PHE A 197 0.25 12.62 6.25
N ILE A 198 0.04 11.31 6.13
CA ILE A 198 -1.27 10.68 6.41
C ILE A 198 -1.60 10.79 7.91
N PRO A 199 -0.81 10.24 8.84
CA PRO A 199 -1.11 10.44 10.26
C PRO A 199 -0.95 11.90 10.72
N GLN A 200 -0.17 12.76 10.02
CA GLN A 200 -0.01 14.16 10.37
C GLN A 200 -1.22 15.03 10.04
N PHE A 201 -1.76 14.91 8.83
CA PHE A 201 -2.80 15.81 8.33
C PHE A 201 -4.18 15.15 8.22
N PHE A 202 -4.24 13.82 8.26
CA PHE A 202 -5.47 13.04 8.18
C PHE A 202 -5.68 12.16 9.42
N THR A 203 -5.17 12.60 10.58
CA THR A 203 -5.28 11.90 11.87
C THR A 203 -6.71 11.47 12.15
N ALA A 204 -7.67 12.39 12.00
CA ALA A 204 -9.07 12.11 12.30
C ALA A 204 -9.67 11.01 11.40
N GLN A 205 -9.20 10.87 10.16
CA GLN A 205 -9.61 9.81 9.24
C GLN A 205 -8.94 8.47 9.60
N VAL A 206 -7.64 8.52 9.93
CA VAL A 206 -6.87 7.35 10.39
C VAL A 206 -7.50 6.77 11.66
N ASP A 207 -7.82 7.62 12.63
CA ASP A 207 -8.39 7.24 13.93
C ASP A 207 -9.81 6.65 13.84
N GLN A 208 -10.52 6.87 12.74
CA GLN A 208 -11.78 6.20 12.48
C GLN A 208 -11.60 4.75 12.02
N VAL A 209 -10.48 4.42 11.35
CA VAL A 209 -10.25 3.11 10.73
C VAL A 209 -9.36 2.22 11.60
N VAL A 210 -8.33 2.78 12.22
CA VAL A 210 -7.39 2.05 13.10
C VAL A 210 -8.09 1.17 14.14
N PRO A 211 -9.19 1.61 14.79
CA PRO A 211 -9.89 0.77 15.78
C PRO A 211 -10.39 -0.58 15.24
N TYR A 212 -10.60 -0.70 13.94
CA TYR A 212 -11.04 -1.93 13.28
C TYR A 212 -9.87 -2.82 12.81
N ALA A 213 -8.66 -2.27 12.70
CA ALA A 213 -7.54 -2.95 12.08
C ALA A 213 -6.96 -4.05 13.00
N ASP A 214 -6.73 -5.22 12.41
CA ASP A 214 -6.05 -6.37 13.05
C ASP A 214 -4.55 -6.35 12.76
N VAL A 215 -4.14 -5.86 11.59
CA VAL A 215 -2.72 -5.66 11.25
C VAL A 215 -2.52 -4.27 10.69
N ILE A 216 -1.52 -3.56 11.23
CA ILE A 216 -1.13 -2.23 10.75
C ILE A 216 0.31 -2.27 10.32
N PHE A 217 0.56 -1.86 9.07
CA PHE A 217 1.88 -1.67 8.51
C PHE A 217 2.28 -0.20 8.55
N GLY A 218 3.56 0.05 8.74
CA GLY A 218 4.17 1.36 8.58
C GLY A 218 5.69 1.25 8.55
N ASN A 219 6.34 2.36 8.24
CA ASN A 219 7.78 2.49 8.42
C ASN A 219 8.11 3.39 9.63
N GLU A 220 9.41 3.57 9.90
CA GLU A 220 9.88 4.38 11.04
C GLU A 220 9.41 5.83 10.99
N THR A 221 9.30 6.42 9.79
CA THR A 221 8.89 7.82 9.63
C THR A 221 7.38 7.99 9.77
N GLU A 222 6.60 7.03 9.31
CA GLU A 222 5.14 6.99 9.47
C GLU A 222 4.75 6.76 10.93
N ALA A 223 5.46 5.84 11.60
CA ALA A 223 5.28 5.60 13.04
C ALA A 223 5.60 6.84 13.88
N ALA A 224 6.72 7.54 13.57
CA ALA A 224 7.07 8.78 14.23
C ALA A 224 6.02 9.88 14.01
N ALA A 225 5.50 10.00 12.78
CA ALA A 225 4.44 10.95 12.44
C ALA A 225 3.14 10.65 13.19
N TRP A 226 2.78 9.38 13.33
CA TRP A 226 1.63 8.97 14.14
C TRP A 226 1.82 9.35 15.61
N ALA A 227 3.02 9.10 16.17
CA ALA A 227 3.35 9.45 17.54
C ALA A 227 3.24 10.96 17.78
N GLU A 228 3.74 11.78 16.85
CA GLU A 228 3.64 13.24 16.93
C GLU A 228 2.18 13.71 16.90
N ALA A 229 1.37 13.19 15.97
CA ALA A 229 -0.06 13.51 15.86
C ALA A 229 -0.84 13.18 17.13
N HIS A 230 -0.45 12.10 17.84
CA HIS A 230 -1.06 11.66 19.11
C HIS A 230 -0.35 12.21 20.35
N LYS A 231 0.61 13.14 20.19
CA LYS A 231 1.36 13.78 21.30
C LYS A 231 2.07 12.78 22.21
N LEU A 232 2.54 11.68 21.63
CA LEU A 232 3.37 10.72 22.33
C LEU A 232 4.80 11.27 22.43
N GLU A 233 5.32 11.44 23.64
CA GLU A 233 6.64 12.03 23.83
C GLU A 233 7.80 11.09 23.43
N SER A 234 7.56 9.78 23.39
CA SER A 234 8.59 8.79 23.05
C SER A 234 9.00 8.89 21.58
N LYS A 235 10.31 8.77 21.34
CA LYS A 235 10.92 8.60 20.02
C LYS A 235 11.41 7.17 19.79
N ASP A 236 11.27 6.30 20.77
CA ASP A 236 11.61 4.89 20.65
C ASP A 236 10.55 4.16 19.84
N LEU A 237 10.96 3.58 18.70
CA LEU A 237 10.04 2.93 17.77
C LEU A 237 9.30 1.73 18.37
N LYS A 238 9.90 1.03 19.32
CA LYS A 238 9.23 -0.08 20.03
C LYS A 238 8.08 0.44 20.87
N THR A 239 8.31 1.53 21.59
CA THR A 239 7.26 2.23 22.39
C THR A 239 6.16 2.76 21.48
N ILE A 240 6.51 3.35 20.32
CA ILE A 240 5.54 3.86 19.36
C ILE A 240 4.72 2.72 18.76
N ALA A 241 5.36 1.64 18.31
CA ALA A 241 4.67 0.47 17.77
C ALA A 241 3.68 -0.13 18.77
N GLN A 242 4.07 -0.18 20.05
CA GLN A 242 3.18 -0.66 21.13
C GLN A 242 2.00 0.30 21.33
N ALA A 243 2.25 1.62 21.32
CA ALA A 243 1.17 2.60 21.44
C ALA A 243 0.15 2.51 20.31
N ILE A 244 0.60 2.28 19.07
CA ILE A 244 -0.29 2.02 17.91
C ILE A 244 -1.06 0.69 18.12
N ALA A 245 -0.39 -0.35 18.62
CA ALA A 245 -1.03 -1.65 18.88
C ALA A 245 -2.11 -1.53 19.96
N ASP A 246 -1.86 -0.76 21.01
CA ASP A 246 -2.77 -0.57 22.13
C ASP A 246 -3.83 0.52 21.91
N PHE A 247 -3.75 1.27 20.80
CA PHE A 247 -4.76 2.27 20.43
C PHE A 247 -6.16 1.64 20.40
N ASP A 248 -7.19 2.46 20.54
CA ASP A 248 -8.58 2.01 20.63
C ASP A 248 -8.92 0.89 19.66
N ALA A 249 -9.77 -0.05 20.10
CA ALA A 249 -10.29 -1.12 19.26
C ALA A 249 -11.79 -1.28 19.48
N VAL A 250 -12.52 -1.39 18.38
CA VAL A 250 -13.97 -1.64 18.37
C VAL A 250 -14.30 -3.13 18.28
N THR A 251 -13.29 -3.97 18.06
CA THR A 251 -13.45 -5.42 17.95
C THR A 251 -12.77 -6.12 19.12
N ALA A 252 -13.48 -6.99 19.78
CA ALA A 252 -12.95 -7.91 20.79
C ALA A 252 -12.61 -9.25 20.13
N LYS A 253 -11.77 -9.23 19.07
CA LYS A 253 -11.35 -10.45 18.38
C LYS A 253 -10.43 -11.29 19.27
N ALA A 254 -10.42 -12.60 19.03
CA ALA A 254 -9.54 -13.54 19.73
C ALA A 254 -8.06 -13.25 19.44
N GLN A 255 -7.73 -12.71 18.28
CA GLN A 255 -6.38 -12.27 17.93
C GLN A 255 -6.19 -10.80 18.26
N ALA A 256 -5.10 -10.51 18.96
CA ALA A 256 -4.68 -9.15 19.27
C ALA A 256 -4.18 -8.43 18.00
N ARG A 257 -4.43 -7.11 17.90
CA ARG A 257 -3.87 -6.29 16.83
C ARG A 257 -2.35 -6.43 16.77
N VAL A 258 -1.83 -6.58 15.58
CA VAL A 258 -0.39 -6.64 15.28
C VAL A 258 0.02 -5.37 14.54
N VAL A 259 1.09 -4.74 14.99
CA VAL A 259 1.72 -3.58 14.33
C VAL A 259 3.08 -3.99 13.84
N VAL A 260 3.36 -3.73 12.58
CA VAL A 260 4.60 -4.11 11.89
C VAL A 260 5.26 -2.84 11.35
N ILE A 261 6.40 -2.47 11.93
CA ILE A 261 7.18 -1.29 11.55
C ILE A 261 8.47 -1.71 10.87
N THR A 262 8.57 -1.41 9.58
CA THR A 262 9.80 -1.61 8.80
C THR A 262 10.77 -0.46 8.96
N GLN A 263 12.07 -0.71 8.80
CA GLN A 263 13.13 0.29 8.96
C GLN A 263 14.22 0.13 7.88
N GLY A 264 13.80 -0.07 6.63
CA GLY A 264 14.73 -0.32 5.51
C GLY A 264 15.60 -1.54 5.78
N SER A 265 16.92 -1.36 5.89
CA SER A 265 17.87 -2.44 6.19
C SER A 265 17.99 -2.77 7.69
N GLN A 266 17.36 -2.00 8.56
CA GLN A 266 17.34 -2.28 10.00
C GLN A 266 16.24 -3.29 10.34
N PRO A 267 16.29 -3.92 11.51
CA PRO A 267 15.31 -4.93 11.90
C PRO A 267 13.86 -4.42 11.90
N THR A 268 12.93 -5.25 11.46
CA THR A 268 11.49 -4.98 11.54
C THR A 268 11.01 -5.16 12.97
N ILE A 269 10.25 -4.19 13.48
CA ILE A 269 9.64 -4.24 14.81
C ILE A 269 8.21 -4.74 14.69
N VAL A 270 7.83 -5.69 15.54
CA VAL A 270 6.47 -6.20 15.67
C VAL A 270 5.99 -6.00 17.10
N ALA A 271 4.87 -5.31 17.26
CA ALA A 271 4.17 -5.14 18.53
C ALA A 271 2.78 -5.78 18.46
N LYS A 272 2.33 -6.36 19.56
CA LYS A 272 0.99 -6.94 19.67
C LYS A 272 0.22 -6.27 20.80
N ARG A 273 -1.05 -6.01 20.56
CA ARG A 273 -1.93 -5.38 21.53
C ARG A 273 -1.95 -6.16 22.85
N GLY A 274 -1.77 -5.45 23.96
CA GLY A 274 -1.80 -6.02 25.30
C GLY A 274 -0.56 -6.83 25.68
N GLU A 275 0.43 -6.98 24.81
CA GLU A 275 1.73 -7.54 25.15
C GLU A 275 2.70 -6.44 25.57
N THR A 276 3.60 -6.76 26.49
CA THR A 276 4.65 -5.80 26.94
C THR A 276 5.96 -5.99 26.19
N GLN A 277 6.10 -7.12 25.50
CA GLN A 277 7.28 -7.47 24.72
C GLN A 277 7.03 -7.19 23.24
N GLN A 278 7.93 -6.44 22.61
CA GLN A 278 7.99 -6.28 21.16
C GLN A 278 8.97 -7.28 20.58
N TYR A 279 8.63 -7.81 19.42
CA TYR A 279 9.46 -8.74 18.67
C TYR A 279 10.28 -7.98 17.63
N VAL A 280 11.47 -8.47 17.37
CA VAL A 280 12.41 -7.88 16.40
C VAL A 280 12.82 -8.95 15.42
N HIS A 281 12.57 -8.72 14.13
CA HIS A 281 12.94 -9.62 13.04
C HIS A 281 14.08 -9.02 12.24
N GLU A 282 15.21 -9.66 12.19
CA GLU A 282 16.37 -9.22 11.42
C GLU A 282 16.05 -9.16 9.93
N THR A 283 16.32 -8.02 9.32
CA THR A 283 16.19 -7.84 7.88
C THR A 283 17.34 -8.53 7.16
N PRO A 284 17.08 -9.41 6.18
CA PRO A 284 18.13 -10.07 5.42
C PRO A 284 19.07 -9.05 4.77
N LYS A 285 20.37 -9.31 4.91
CA LYS A 285 21.40 -8.43 4.28
C LYS A 285 21.38 -8.63 2.78
N ILE A 286 21.24 -7.55 2.04
CA ILE A 286 21.31 -7.52 0.58
C ILE A 286 22.59 -6.78 0.21
N ASN A 287 23.34 -7.32 -0.78
CA ASN A 287 24.51 -6.64 -1.27
C ASN A 287 24.09 -5.30 -1.91
N PRO A 288 24.70 -4.16 -1.52
CA PRO A 288 24.37 -2.86 -2.12
C PRO A 288 24.45 -2.82 -3.65
N ALA A 289 25.29 -3.65 -4.26
CA ALA A 289 25.39 -3.77 -5.72
C ALA A 289 24.15 -4.40 -6.38
N ASP A 290 23.34 -5.15 -5.61
CA ASP A 290 22.13 -5.81 -6.10
C ASP A 290 20.88 -4.93 -5.90
N ILE A 291 21.02 -3.76 -5.25
CA ILE A 291 19.94 -2.80 -5.05
C ILE A 291 19.82 -1.93 -6.31
N VAL A 292 18.73 -2.13 -7.04
CA VAL A 292 18.41 -1.40 -8.28
C VAL A 292 17.49 -0.22 -7.99
N ASP A 293 16.43 -0.46 -7.19
CA ASP A 293 15.38 0.48 -6.91
C ASP A 293 14.66 0.14 -5.60
N THR A 294 14.51 1.10 -4.70
CA THR A 294 13.81 0.86 -3.43
C THR A 294 12.31 1.17 -3.47
N ASN A 295 11.80 1.65 -4.62
CA ASN A 295 10.38 1.95 -4.79
C ASN A 295 9.54 0.66 -4.70
N GLY A 296 8.45 0.71 -3.92
CA GLY A 296 7.55 -0.42 -3.74
C GLY A 296 8.05 -1.52 -2.81
N ALA A 297 9.25 -1.38 -2.21
CA ALA A 297 9.76 -2.38 -1.26
C ALA A 297 8.82 -2.58 -0.06
N GLY A 298 8.27 -1.50 0.48
CA GLY A 298 7.27 -1.53 1.56
C GLY A 298 5.96 -2.19 1.12
N ASP A 299 5.51 -1.91 -0.12
CA ASP A 299 4.31 -2.53 -0.70
C ASP A 299 4.52 -4.04 -0.91
N ALA A 300 5.70 -4.43 -1.40
CA ALA A 300 6.08 -5.83 -1.60
C ALA A 300 6.18 -6.57 -0.27
N PHE A 301 6.78 -5.95 0.74
CA PHE A 301 6.82 -6.48 2.09
C PHE A 301 5.41 -6.69 2.64
N ALA A 302 4.56 -5.66 2.62
CA ALA A 302 3.18 -5.76 3.10
C ALA A 302 2.39 -6.83 2.34
N GLY A 303 2.52 -6.88 1.01
CA GLY A 303 1.88 -7.90 0.17
C GLY A 303 2.34 -9.32 0.50
N GLY A 304 3.64 -9.52 0.75
CA GLY A 304 4.19 -10.80 1.20
C GLY A 304 3.61 -11.25 2.53
N VAL A 305 3.57 -10.35 3.51
CA VAL A 305 2.95 -10.62 4.82
C VAL A 305 1.48 -10.95 4.67
N LEU A 306 0.72 -10.15 3.92
CA LEU A 306 -0.71 -10.36 3.67
C LEU A 306 -0.98 -11.73 3.05
N GLY A 307 -0.24 -12.09 1.98
CA GLY A 307 -0.42 -13.37 1.31
C GLY A 307 -0.14 -14.56 2.24
N ALA A 308 0.91 -14.47 3.06
CA ALA A 308 1.25 -15.50 4.02
C ALA A 308 0.21 -15.64 5.14
N LEU A 309 -0.29 -14.51 5.68
CA LEU A 309 -1.35 -14.52 6.70
C LEU A 309 -2.66 -15.13 6.18
N VAL A 310 -3.05 -14.81 4.92
CA VAL A 310 -4.22 -15.42 4.26
C VAL A 310 -4.06 -16.94 4.15
N LEU A 311 -2.84 -17.43 3.94
CA LEU A 311 -2.54 -18.88 3.92
C LEU A 311 -2.45 -19.51 5.33
N GLY A 312 -2.76 -18.75 6.38
CA GLY A 312 -2.74 -19.25 7.77
C GLY A 312 -1.36 -19.38 8.39
N LYS A 313 -0.34 -18.72 7.82
CA LYS A 313 0.99 -18.64 8.42
C LYS A 313 0.97 -17.82 9.70
N THR A 314 1.89 -18.12 10.61
CA THR A 314 2.14 -17.29 11.78
C THR A 314 2.65 -15.90 11.38
N VAL A 315 2.57 -14.93 12.28
CA VAL A 315 3.12 -13.58 12.05
C VAL A 315 4.61 -13.65 11.72
N ASP A 316 5.37 -14.48 12.44
CA ASP A 316 6.82 -14.63 12.24
C ASP A 316 7.14 -15.16 10.83
N GLU A 317 6.48 -16.25 10.41
CA GLU A 317 6.61 -16.78 9.04
C GLU A 317 6.18 -15.77 7.98
N ALA A 318 5.13 -15.00 8.24
CA ALA A 318 4.64 -13.98 7.31
C ALA A 318 5.64 -12.83 7.14
N ILE A 319 6.30 -12.39 8.21
CA ILE A 319 7.37 -11.39 8.15
C ILE A 319 8.54 -11.88 7.28
N GLU A 320 8.91 -13.17 7.38
CA GLU A 320 9.95 -13.75 6.52
C GLU A 320 9.56 -13.69 5.03
N VAL A 321 8.30 -14.00 4.70
CA VAL A 321 7.79 -13.87 3.33
C VAL A 321 7.80 -12.40 2.88
N GLY A 322 7.41 -11.47 3.76
CA GLY A 322 7.50 -10.04 3.53
C GLY A 322 8.92 -9.59 3.19
N HIS A 323 9.91 -10.00 3.97
CA HIS A 323 11.34 -9.71 3.72
C HIS A 323 11.82 -10.28 2.38
N LYS A 324 11.42 -11.51 2.02
CA LYS A 324 11.76 -12.11 0.72
C LYS A 324 11.21 -11.29 -0.45
N LEU A 325 9.93 -10.87 -0.38
CA LEU A 325 9.34 -10.06 -1.46
C LEU A 325 9.89 -8.64 -1.50
N GLY A 326 10.10 -8.00 -0.36
CA GLY A 326 10.77 -6.70 -0.29
C GLY A 326 12.17 -6.75 -0.90
N GLY A 327 12.96 -7.77 -0.54
CA GLY A 327 14.30 -8.01 -1.10
C GLY A 327 14.28 -8.31 -2.60
N MET A 328 13.28 -9.07 -3.08
CA MET A 328 13.10 -9.33 -4.51
C MET A 328 12.75 -8.04 -5.27
N CYS A 329 11.87 -7.21 -4.72
CA CYS A 329 11.42 -5.96 -5.32
C CYS A 329 12.58 -4.99 -5.52
N ILE A 330 13.43 -4.77 -4.50
CA ILE A 330 14.54 -3.81 -4.62
C ILE A 330 15.60 -4.20 -5.64
N GLY A 331 15.64 -5.44 -6.08
CA GLY A 331 16.47 -5.92 -7.19
C GLY A 331 15.88 -5.68 -8.58
N GLN A 332 14.73 -4.99 -8.67
CA GLN A 332 14.02 -4.67 -9.92
C GLN A 332 13.89 -3.15 -10.08
N VAL A 333 13.39 -2.69 -11.21
CA VAL A 333 13.03 -1.29 -11.44
C VAL A 333 11.52 -1.13 -11.23
N GLY A 334 11.14 -0.34 -10.22
CA GLY A 334 9.75 -0.15 -9.82
C GLY A 334 9.16 -1.30 -8.99
N PRO A 335 7.89 -1.20 -8.59
CA PRO A 335 7.22 -2.15 -7.69
C PRO A 335 6.80 -3.44 -8.41
N ILE A 336 7.78 -4.19 -8.91
CA ILE A 336 7.58 -5.45 -9.62
C ILE A 336 8.34 -6.60 -8.97
N LEU A 337 7.87 -7.82 -9.20
CA LEU A 337 8.49 -9.06 -8.73
C LEU A 337 9.01 -9.87 -9.91
N LYS A 338 9.88 -10.83 -9.62
CA LYS A 338 10.45 -11.72 -10.63
C LYS A 338 9.43 -12.75 -11.12
N PHE A 339 9.43 -13.01 -12.43
CA PHE A 339 8.66 -14.09 -13.04
C PHE A 339 9.59 -14.97 -13.92
N PRO A 340 9.36 -16.30 -13.93
CA PRO A 340 8.29 -17.05 -13.25
C PRO A 340 8.38 -16.90 -11.74
N LYS A 341 7.25 -17.13 -11.04
CA LYS A 341 7.19 -17.00 -9.57
C LYS A 341 8.22 -17.91 -8.90
N GLU A 342 8.98 -17.33 -7.97
CA GLU A 342 9.87 -18.06 -7.06
C GLU A 342 9.08 -18.57 -5.84
N ASN A 343 9.51 -19.69 -5.25
CA ASN A 343 8.93 -20.14 -3.98
C ASN A 343 9.42 -19.24 -2.84
N VAL A 344 8.49 -18.52 -2.21
CA VAL A 344 8.77 -17.56 -1.13
C VAL A 344 8.20 -18.00 0.23
N LEU A 345 7.39 -19.07 0.24
CA LEU A 345 6.81 -19.65 1.46
C LEU A 345 7.82 -20.50 2.24
#